data_212e424b160ac1ede2ef816dd3e7be7c
#
_entry.id   212e424b160ac1ede2ef816dd3e7be7c
#
_cell.length_a   1.000
_cell.length_b   1.000
_cell.length_c   1.000
_cell.angle_alpha   90.00
_cell.angle_beta   90.00
_cell.angle_gamma   90.00
#
_symmetry.space_group_name_H-M   'P 1'
#
loop_
_entity.id
_entity.type
_entity.pdbx_description
1 polymer ?
#
loop_
_entity_poly.entity_id
_entity_poly.type
_entity_poly.pdbx_seq_one_letter_code
_entity_poly.pdbx_strand_id
1 'polypeptide(L)'
;SDDMEILYSYAEKLINLDKAYICFCDREKMQDLRHNGKECECRKKKVKDNLKEWSDFIKGKYKEGEAVLRIKGDMKSNNHVMRDSVLFRIMKAQHYRQGNKYHAWPMYDFYNPIEDSLMGVTLILRSNEFDMRVELQDYLKDLLGLNKQKIIQYGRFNVMEFTTKGRELREMIESGEYMGWDDPRLITLKALKRRGIVKESFYELVKQI
;
A
#
# COMPACT_ATOMS: atom_id res chain seq x y z
N SER A 1 -5.33 -1.20 -11.64
CA SER A 1 -4.72 -0.58 -12.84
C SER A 1 -5.70 -0.40 -13.99
N ASP A 2 -6.83 -1.09 -14.02
CA ASP A 2 -7.85 -0.93 -15.06
C ASP A 2 -8.77 0.25 -14.75
N ASP A 3 -8.94 0.58 -13.50
CA ASP A 3 -9.83 1.63 -12.99
C ASP A 3 -9.11 2.98 -12.76
N MET A 4 -8.00 3.22 -13.47
CA MET A 4 -7.18 4.43 -13.28
C MET A 4 -7.97 5.73 -13.42
N GLU A 5 -8.90 5.83 -14.38
CA GLU A 5 -9.74 7.02 -14.57
C GLU A 5 -10.67 7.26 -13.38
N ILE A 6 -11.22 6.17 -12.82
CA ILE A 6 -12.05 6.23 -11.62
C ILE A 6 -11.21 6.68 -10.42
N LEU A 7 -10.02 6.13 -10.26
CA LEU A 7 -9.09 6.52 -9.19
C LEU A 7 -8.66 7.99 -9.31
N TYR A 8 -8.44 8.50 -10.54
CA TYR A 8 -8.17 9.92 -10.77
C TYR A 8 -9.35 10.80 -10.36
N SER A 9 -10.58 10.39 -10.66
CA SER A 9 -11.77 11.14 -10.27
C SER A 9 -11.92 11.21 -8.74
N TYR A 10 -11.62 10.14 -8.01
CA TYR A 10 -11.61 10.14 -6.54
C TYR A 10 -10.50 11.01 -5.95
N ALA A 11 -9.32 11.04 -6.58
CA ALA A 11 -8.24 11.94 -6.17
C ALA A 11 -8.65 13.41 -6.36
N GLU A 12 -9.27 13.75 -7.50
CA GLU A 12 -9.79 15.09 -7.77
C GLU A 12 -10.90 15.48 -6.78
N LYS A 13 -11.78 14.52 -6.41
CA LYS A 13 -12.79 14.74 -5.37
C LYS A 13 -12.16 15.10 -4.03
N LEU A 14 -11.08 14.42 -3.62
CA LEU A 14 -10.35 14.77 -2.38
C LEU A 14 -9.71 16.17 -2.45
N ILE A 15 -9.17 16.56 -3.61
CA ILE A 15 -8.63 17.90 -3.80
C ILE A 15 -9.75 18.96 -3.69
N ASN A 16 -10.90 18.72 -4.33
CA ASN A 16 -12.06 19.62 -4.26
C ASN A 16 -12.60 19.77 -2.83
N LEU A 17 -12.52 18.71 -2.02
CA LEU A 17 -12.87 18.74 -0.60
C LEU A 17 -11.80 19.40 0.28
N ASP A 18 -10.73 19.92 -0.30
CA ASP A 18 -9.53 20.42 0.41
C ASP A 18 -8.90 19.37 1.35
N LYS A 19 -9.00 18.09 0.96
CA LYS A 19 -8.44 16.95 1.72
C LYS A 19 -7.20 16.33 1.09
N ALA A 20 -6.78 16.80 -0.08
CA ALA A 20 -5.53 16.39 -0.72
C ALA A 20 -4.82 17.58 -1.36
N TYR A 21 -3.50 17.48 -1.52
CA TYR A 21 -2.67 18.54 -2.07
C TYR A 21 -1.43 17.99 -2.79
N ILE A 22 -0.94 18.72 -3.79
CA ILE A 22 0.32 18.42 -4.48
C ILE A 22 1.49 18.96 -3.66
N CYS A 23 2.41 18.08 -3.31
CA CYS A 23 3.59 18.36 -2.51
C CYS A 23 4.86 18.23 -3.35
N PHE A 24 5.71 19.27 -3.31
CA PHE A 24 7.01 19.33 -3.98
C PHE A 24 8.19 19.25 -2.99
N CYS A 25 7.92 18.97 -1.72
CA CYS A 25 8.99 18.79 -0.74
C CYS A 25 9.74 17.48 -1.03
N ASP A 26 11.06 17.54 -0.93
CA ASP A 26 11.91 16.36 -0.99
C ASP A 26 11.61 15.35 0.13
N ARG A 27 12.17 14.16 -0.01
CA ARG A 27 11.90 13.05 0.90
C ARG A 27 12.40 13.34 2.32
N GLU A 28 13.59 13.91 2.46
CA GLU A 28 14.23 14.14 3.78
C GLU A 28 13.46 15.18 4.57
N LYS A 29 13.15 16.31 3.92
CA LYS A 29 12.32 17.38 4.53
C LYS A 29 10.97 16.85 4.98
N MET A 30 10.28 16.06 4.16
CA MET A 30 8.98 15.49 4.55
C MET A 30 9.09 14.44 5.65
N GLN A 31 10.17 13.67 5.68
CA GLN A 31 10.43 12.71 6.76
C GLN A 31 10.60 13.44 8.10
N ASP A 32 11.38 14.51 8.13
CA ASP A 32 11.58 15.35 9.31
C ASP A 32 10.26 16.01 9.77
N LEU A 33 9.53 16.65 8.85
CA LEU A 33 8.25 17.28 9.18
C LEU A 33 7.24 16.28 9.75
N ARG A 34 7.11 15.11 9.14
CA ARG A 34 6.22 14.04 9.62
C ARG A 34 6.67 13.49 10.98
N HIS A 35 7.98 13.33 11.21
CA HIS A 35 8.51 12.90 12.49
C HIS A 35 8.15 13.90 13.60
N ASN A 36 8.30 15.18 13.32
CA ASN A 36 8.05 16.27 14.26
C ASN A 36 6.57 16.73 14.32
N GLY A 37 5.66 16.07 13.60
CA GLY A 37 4.23 16.43 13.56
C GLY A 37 3.95 17.81 12.97
N LYS A 38 4.81 18.29 12.05
CA LYS A 38 4.71 19.62 11.43
C LYS A 38 4.20 19.54 10.01
N GLU A 39 3.38 20.51 9.63
CA GLU A 39 2.85 20.66 8.27
C GLU A 39 3.88 21.29 7.33
N CYS A 40 3.87 20.89 6.05
CA CYS A 40 4.67 21.56 5.04
C CYS A 40 3.90 22.73 4.42
N GLU A 41 4.61 23.70 3.81
CA GLU A 41 4.00 24.86 3.16
C GLU A 41 3.09 24.48 1.97
N CYS A 42 3.39 23.38 1.26
CA CYS A 42 2.54 22.92 0.15
C CYS A 42 1.11 22.61 0.60
N ARG A 43 0.91 22.21 1.85
CA ARG A 43 -0.40 21.88 2.43
C ARG A 43 -1.36 23.07 2.46
N LYS A 44 -0.82 24.30 2.52
CA LYS A 44 -1.59 25.57 2.64
C LYS A 44 -2.11 26.09 1.30
N LYS A 45 -1.76 25.44 0.18
CA LYS A 45 -2.20 25.85 -1.17
C LYS A 45 -3.71 25.81 -1.28
N LYS A 46 -4.25 26.73 -2.08
CA LYS A 46 -5.68 26.77 -2.40
C LYS A 46 -6.08 25.60 -3.28
N VAL A 47 -7.32 25.18 -3.18
CA VAL A 47 -7.90 24.08 -3.99
C VAL A 47 -7.67 24.33 -5.48
N LYS A 48 -7.91 25.55 -5.99
CA LYS A 48 -7.72 25.90 -7.39
C LYS A 48 -6.28 25.63 -7.89
N ASP A 49 -5.29 25.96 -7.07
CA ASP A 49 -3.88 25.75 -7.43
C ASP A 49 -3.53 24.26 -7.43
N ASN A 50 -4.02 23.52 -6.42
CA ASN A 50 -3.86 22.06 -6.34
C ASN A 50 -4.52 21.35 -7.52
N LEU A 51 -5.70 21.77 -8.00
CA LEU A 51 -6.36 21.21 -9.19
C LEU A 51 -5.55 21.43 -10.47
N LYS A 52 -4.98 22.63 -10.64
CA LYS A 52 -4.09 22.92 -11.75
C LYS A 52 -2.84 22.03 -11.71
N GLU A 53 -2.18 21.96 -10.57
CA GLU A 53 -1.01 21.11 -10.35
C GLU A 53 -1.35 19.63 -10.54
N TRP A 54 -2.54 19.17 -10.11
CA TRP A 54 -3.03 17.80 -10.34
C TRP A 54 -3.20 17.51 -11.83
N SER A 55 -3.79 18.44 -12.59
CA SER A 55 -3.88 18.28 -14.06
C SER A 55 -2.51 18.15 -14.72
N ASP A 56 -1.53 18.93 -14.26
CA ASP A 56 -0.15 18.84 -14.77
C ASP A 56 0.54 17.54 -14.33
N PHE A 57 0.23 17.05 -13.11
CA PHE A 57 0.74 15.83 -12.53
C PHE A 57 0.31 14.58 -13.32
N ILE A 58 -0.99 14.44 -13.62
CA ILE A 58 -1.50 13.31 -14.42
C ILE A 58 -1.03 13.32 -15.87
N LYS A 59 -0.74 14.50 -16.42
CA LYS A 59 -0.16 14.67 -17.76
C LYS A 59 1.35 14.37 -17.83
N GLY A 60 1.97 14.02 -16.70
CA GLY A 60 3.38 13.67 -16.64
C GLY A 60 4.35 14.84 -16.82
N LYS A 61 3.93 16.09 -16.52
CA LYS A 61 4.80 17.27 -16.62
C LYS A 61 5.93 17.31 -15.60
N TYR A 62 5.79 16.55 -14.49
CA TYR A 62 6.80 16.47 -13.44
C TYR A 62 7.65 15.20 -13.59
N LYS A 63 8.86 15.23 -13.04
CA LYS A 63 9.77 14.09 -12.98
C LYS A 63 9.41 13.17 -11.81
N GLU A 64 9.90 11.92 -11.84
CA GLU A 64 9.83 11.04 -10.69
C GLU A 64 10.52 11.67 -9.47
N GLY A 65 9.82 11.63 -8.33
CA GLY A 65 10.30 12.22 -7.08
C GLY A 65 10.11 13.74 -6.95
N GLU A 66 9.78 14.46 -8.04
CA GLU A 66 9.61 15.92 -8.02
C GLU A 66 8.30 16.35 -7.34
N ALA A 67 7.23 15.60 -7.55
CA ALA A 67 5.92 15.87 -6.98
C ALA A 67 5.21 14.59 -6.55
N VAL A 68 4.35 14.69 -5.54
CA VAL A 68 3.45 13.64 -5.08
C VAL A 68 2.10 14.24 -4.67
N LEU A 69 1.02 13.47 -4.79
CA LEU A 69 -0.26 13.82 -4.16
C LEU A 69 -0.26 13.26 -2.74
N ARG A 70 -0.60 14.10 -1.75
CA ARG A 70 -0.73 13.69 -0.34
C ARG A 70 -2.13 13.95 0.18
N ILE A 71 -2.59 13.09 1.10
CA ILE A 71 -3.77 13.36 1.92
C ILE A 71 -3.47 14.46 2.96
N LYS A 72 -4.44 15.28 3.30
CA LYS A 72 -4.41 16.12 4.50
C LYS A 72 -4.93 15.28 5.68
N GLY A 73 -4.01 14.56 6.29
CA GLY A 73 -4.29 13.75 7.48
C GLY A 73 -4.03 14.50 8.79
N ASP A 74 -3.90 13.77 9.89
CA ASP A 74 -3.52 14.34 11.18
C ASP A 74 -2.01 14.21 11.41
N MET A 75 -1.31 15.35 11.31
CA MET A 75 0.15 15.40 11.52
C MET A 75 0.57 15.13 12.97
N LYS A 76 -0.35 15.18 13.94
CA LYS A 76 -0.08 14.89 15.36
C LYS A 76 -0.48 13.47 15.75
N SER A 77 -1.11 12.70 14.87
CA SER A 77 -1.49 11.31 15.14
C SER A 77 -0.28 10.47 15.58
N ASN A 78 -0.46 9.58 16.54
CA ASN A 78 0.53 8.56 16.90
C ASN A 78 0.75 7.55 15.77
N ASN A 79 -0.25 7.37 14.91
CA ASN A 79 -0.15 6.56 13.71
C ASN A 79 0.52 7.36 12.58
N HIS A 80 1.78 7.04 12.30
CA HIS A 80 2.56 7.73 11.26
C HIS A 80 1.93 7.65 9.86
N VAL A 81 1.09 6.63 9.60
CA VAL A 81 0.39 6.50 8.32
C VAL A 81 -0.65 7.61 8.14
N MET A 82 -1.21 8.16 9.24
CA MET A 82 -2.13 9.30 9.19
C MET A 82 -1.46 10.64 8.88
N ARG A 83 -0.13 10.75 9.03
CA ARG A 83 0.61 12.01 8.84
C ARG A 83 0.88 12.28 7.37
N ASP A 84 -0.08 12.85 6.65
CA ASP A 84 0.02 13.29 5.24
C ASP A 84 0.67 12.24 4.32
N SER A 85 0.15 11.03 4.35
CA SER A 85 0.61 9.93 3.49
C SER A 85 0.46 10.24 2.00
N VAL A 86 1.34 9.66 1.20
CA VAL A 86 1.32 9.77 -0.27
C VAL A 86 0.19 8.93 -0.83
N LEU A 87 -0.65 9.55 -1.66
CA LEU A 87 -1.75 8.89 -2.38
C LEU A 87 -1.37 8.52 -3.82
N PHE A 88 -0.61 9.40 -4.50
CA PHE A 88 -0.10 9.16 -5.85
C PHE A 88 1.35 9.60 -5.98
N ARG A 89 2.08 8.90 -6.86
CA ARG A 89 3.44 9.25 -7.27
C ARG A 89 3.58 9.13 -8.78
N ILE A 90 4.57 9.82 -9.35
CA ILE A 90 4.95 9.66 -10.75
C ILE A 90 5.86 8.45 -10.89
N MET A 91 5.56 7.61 -11.89
CA MET A 91 6.39 6.48 -12.29
C MET A 91 6.53 6.48 -13.81
N LYS A 92 7.77 6.39 -14.28
CA LYS A 92 8.11 6.33 -15.72
C LYS A 92 8.24 4.90 -16.23
N ALA A 93 8.28 3.91 -15.33
CA ALA A 93 8.36 2.51 -15.72
C ALA A 93 7.12 2.11 -16.53
N GLN A 94 7.35 1.41 -17.64
CA GLN A 94 6.27 0.86 -18.46
C GLN A 94 5.48 -0.18 -17.66
N HIS A 95 4.17 0.02 -17.60
CA HIS A 95 3.28 -0.92 -16.93
C HIS A 95 2.91 -2.08 -17.86
N TYR A 96 2.94 -3.32 -17.39
CA TYR A 96 2.75 -4.54 -18.21
C TYR A 96 1.39 -4.59 -18.94
N ARG A 97 0.32 -3.94 -18.41
CA ARG A 97 -1.01 -3.87 -19.06
C ARG A 97 -1.29 -2.53 -19.71
N GLN A 98 -0.90 -1.43 -19.07
CA GLN A 98 -1.26 -0.05 -19.47
C GLN A 98 -0.16 0.62 -20.31
N GLY A 99 0.98 -0.04 -20.48
CA GLY A 99 2.11 0.55 -21.21
C GLY A 99 2.53 1.88 -20.59
N ASN A 100 2.62 2.91 -21.41
CA ASN A 100 2.99 4.28 -21.03
C ASN A 100 1.78 5.23 -20.96
N LYS A 101 0.54 4.69 -20.89
CA LYS A 101 -0.69 5.50 -20.90
C LYS A 101 -0.79 6.44 -19.70
N TYR A 102 -0.36 5.99 -18.53
CA TYR A 102 -0.48 6.73 -17.27
C TYR A 102 0.89 7.06 -16.69
N HIS A 103 1.01 8.26 -16.14
CA HIS A 103 2.23 8.77 -15.49
C HIS A 103 2.10 8.83 -13.97
N ALA A 104 0.90 9.12 -13.48
CA ALA A 104 0.59 9.20 -12.05
C ALA A 104 -0.01 7.87 -11.57
N TRP A 105 0.61 7.23 -10.60
CA TRP A 105 0.20 5.93 -10.09
C TRP A 105 -0.23 5.99 -8.63
N PRO A 106 -1.39 5.39 -8.29
CA PRO A 106 -1.89 5.39 -6.93
C PRO A 106 -1.04 4.50 -6.01
N MET A 107 -0.96 4.90 -4.76
CA MET A 107 -0.37 4.09 -3.69
C MET A 107 -1.39 3.13 -3.10
N TYR A 108 -0.91 2.06 -2.47
CA TYR A 108 -1.73 1.01 -1.89
C TYR A 108 -2.87 1.55 -1.01
N ASP A 109 -2.55 2.46 -0.09
CA ASP A 109 -3.53 3.00 0.86
C ASP A 109 -4.65 3.82 0.22
N PHE A 110 -4.46 4.27 -1.03
CA PHE A 110 -5.48 4.96 -1.80
C PHE A 110 -6.32 4.01 -2.65
N TYR A 111 -5.68 3.21 -3.53
CA TYR A 111 -6.46 2.40 -4.48
C TYR A 111 -7.17 1.22 -3.81
N ASN A 112 -6.55 0.55 -2.84
CA ASN A 112 -7.12 -0.65 -2.25
C ASN A 112 -8.49 -0.41 -1.58
N PRO A 113 -8.68 0.58 -0.66
CA PRO A 113 -9.99 0.81 -0.05
C PRO A 113 -11.08 1.24 -1.04
N ILE A 114 -10.71 1.91 -2.13
CA ILE A 114 -11.64 2.31 -3.18
C ILE A 114 -12.08 1.10 -3.99
N GLU A 115 -11.14 0.30 -4.48
CA GLU A 115 -11.39 -0.92 -5.26
C GLU A 115 -12.23 -1.92 -4.45
N ASP A 116 -11.89 -2.18 -3.19
CA ASP A 116 -12.66 -3.06 -2.31
C ASP A 116 -14.12 -2.59 -2.17
N SER A 117 -14.34 -1.29 -2.08
CA SER A 117 -15.70 -0.73 -1.99
C SER A 117 -16.46 -0.83 -3.31
N LEU A 118 -15.81 -0.53 -4.43
CA LEU A 118 -16.40 -0.60 -5.78
C LEU A 118 -16.75 -2.04 -6.17
N MET A 119 -15.92 -3.00 -5.78
CA MET A 119 -16.13 -4.43 -6.03
C MET A 119 -17.14 -5.08 -5.06
N GLY A 120 -17.67 -4.34 -4.10
CA GLY A 120 -18.63 -4.86 -3.12
C GLY A 120 -18.03 -5.86 -2.13
N VAL A 121 -16.72 -5.78 -1.86
CA VAL A 121 -16.07 -6.59 -0.82
C VAL A 121 -16.69 -6.26 0.52
N THR A 122 -17.06 -7.29 1.29
CA THR A 122 -17.69 -7.15 2.62
C THR A 122 -16.75 -7.54 3.75
N LEU A 123 -15.80 -8.46 3.48
CA LEU A 123 -14.85 -8.97 4.45
C LEU A 123 -13.44 -8.98 3.86
N ILE A 124 -12.49 -8.40 4.59
CA ILE A 124 -11.06 -8.39 4.26
C ILE A 124 -10.31 -9.24 5.27
N LEU A 125 -9.57 -10.24 4.78
CA LEU A 125 -8.65 -11.05 5.57
C LEU A 125 -7.23 -10.66 5.19
N ARG A 126 -6.44 -10.14 6.13
CA ARG A 126 -5.07 -9.72 5.86
C ARG A 126 -4.16 -9.83 7.06
N SER A 127 -2.85 -9.81 6.80
CA SER A 127 -1.83 -9.82 7.84
C SER A 127 -1.91 -8.56 8.73
N ASN A 128 -1.61 -8.72 10.03
CA ASN A 128 -1.52 -7.63 11.01
C ASN A 128 -0.44 -6.58 10.67
N GLU A 129 0.46 -6.84 9.73
CA GLU A 129 1.39 -5.84 9.17
C GLU A 129 0.67 -4.62 8.59
N PHE A 130 -0.61 -4.76 8.25
CA PHE A 130 -1.45 -3.70 7.68
C PHE A 130 -2.31 -2.96 8.73
N ASP A 131 -2.16 -3.28 10.01
CA ASP A 131 -2.99 -2.71 11.07
C ASP A 131 -2.99 -1.17 11.07
N MET A 132 -1.81 -0.57 11.04
CA MET A 132 -1.66 0.89 11.02
C MET A 132 -2.32 1.57 9.80
N ARG A 133 -2.62 0.82 8.72
CA ARG A 133 -3.22 1.37 7.49
C ARG A 133 -4.73 1.45 7.55
N VAL A 134 -5.37 0.70 8.46
CA VAL A 134 -6.83 0.65 8.60
C VAL A 134 -7.42 2.04 8.83
N GLU A 135 -6.83 2.78 9.76
CA GLU A 135 -7.29 4.14 10.11
C GLU A 135 -7.28 5.10 8.90
N LEU A 136 -6.19 5.10 8.11
CA LEU A 136 -6.11 5.93 6.91
C LEU A 136 -7.10 5.48 5.83
N GLN A 137 -7.24 4.17 5.63
CA GLN A 137 -8.16 3.62 4.64
C GLN A 137 -9.62 3.91 5.00
N ASP A 138 -9.97 3.83 6.28
CA ASP A 138 -11.31 4.19 6.75
C ASP A 138 -11.56 5.70 6.68
N TYR A 139 -10.56 6.52 6.99
CA TYR A 139 -10.65 7.97 6.79
C TYR A 139 -10.90 8.34 5.33
N LEU A 140 -10.22 7.69 4.38
CA LEU A 140 -10.45 7.89 2.94
C LEU A 140 -11.87 7.48 2.53
N LYS A 141 -12.37 6.33 3.03
CA LYS A 141 -13.73 5.88 2.75
C LYS A 141 -14.78 6.87 3.27
N ASP A 142 -14.60 7.40 4.49
CA ASP A 142 -15.48 8.41 5.07
C ASP A 142 -15.53 9.69 4.20
N LEU A 143 -14.38 10.19 3.77
CA LEU A 143 -14.29 11.38 2.93
C LEU A 143 -14.95 11.18 1.55
N LEU A 144 -14.84 9.99 1.00
CA LEU A 144 -15.33 9.66 -0.33
C LEU A 144 -16.76 9.14 -0.35
N GLY A 145 -17.34 8.84 0.82
CA GLY A 145 -18.69 8.26 0.96
C GLY A 145 -18.73 6.81 0.50
N LEU A 146 -17.67 6.03 0.79
CA LEU A 146 -17.52 4.63 0.41
C LEU A 146 -17.89 3.69 1.57
N ASN A 147 -18.31 2.47 1.23
CA ASN A 147 -18.64 1.45 2.22
C ASN A 147 -17.39 0.96 2.95
N LYS A 148 -17.51 0.76 4.27
CA LYS A 148 -16.47 0.14 5.09
C LYS A 148 -16.66 -1.38 5.11
N GLN A 149 -15.56 -2.11 4.99
CA GLN A 149 -15.52 -3.55 5.08
C GLN A 149 -15.22 -4.00 6.52
N LYS A 150 -15.68 -5.18 6.90
CA LYS A 150 -15.18 -5.86 8.09
C LYS A 150 -13.75 -6.33 7.83
N ILE A 151 -12.83 -6.02 8.72
CA ILE A 151 -11.43 -6.42 8.60
C ILE A 151 -11.12 -7.42 9.70
N ILE A 152 -10.57 -8.57 9.33
CA ILE A 152 -9.99 -9.56 10.24
C ILE A 152 -8.51 -9.65 9.92
N GLN A 153 -7.70 -9.44 10.93
CA GLN A 153 -6.25 -9.54 10.80
C GLN A 153 -5.76 -10.82 11.44
N TYR A 154 -4.77 -11.44 10.82
CA TYR A 154 -4.12 -12.63 11.34
C TYR A 154 -2.61 -12.40 11.50
N GLY A 155 -2.05 -13.06 12.49
CA GLY A 155 -0.62 -13.05 12.76
C GLY A 155 0.17 -13.82 11.70
N ARG A 156 1.44 -13.48 11.56
CA ARG A 156 2.38 -14.21 10.74
C ARG A 156 3.10 -15.24 11.59
N PHE A 157 3.15 -16.47 11.10
CA PHE A 157 3.96 -17.51 11.73
C PHE A 157 5.43 -17.31 11.39
N ASN A 158 6.26 -17.21 12.41
CA ASN A 158 7.70 -17.23 12.28
C ASN A 158 8.22 -18.54 12.85
N VAL A 159 9.01 -19.26 12.08
CA VAL A 159 9.70 -20.46 12.55
C VAL A 159 11.11 -20.06 12.93
N MET A 160 11.48 -20.33 14.18
CA MET A 160 12.82 -20.01 14.68
C MET A 160 13.88 -20.81 13.91
N GLU A 161 15.03 -20.20 13.70
CA GLU A 161 16.20 -20.80 13.01
C GLU A 161 16.02 -21.11 11.52
N PHE A 162 14.84 -20.85 10.94
CA PHE A 162 14.57 -21.08 9.53
C PHE A 162 14.13 -19.81 8.82
N THR A 163 14.63 -19.60 7.59
CA THR A 163 14.07 -18.57 6.73
C THR A 163 12.78 -19.05 6.07
N THR A 164 11.74 -18.18 6.09
CA THR A 164 10.49 -18.37 5.36
C THR A 164 10.40 -17.45 4.15
N LYS A 165 11.44 -16.64 3.89
CA LYS A 165 11.45 -15.67 2.83
C LYS A 165 11.71 -16.34 1.49
N GLY A 166 10.71 -16.36 0.61
CA GLY A 166 10.79 -17.02 -0.70
C GLY A 166 11.96 -16.56 -1.58
N ARG A 167 12.42 -15.29 -1.42
CA ARG A 167 13.59 -14.79 -2.14
C ARG A 167 14.87 -15.47 -1.68
N GLU A 168 15.13 -15.52 -0.39
CA GLU A 168 16.31 -16.17 0.19
C GLU A 168 16.33 -17.66 -0.15
N LEU A 169 15.17 -18.34 -0.01
CA LEU A 169 15.05 -19.76 -0.38
C LEU A 169 15.32 -20.01 -1.86
N ARG A 170 14.90 -19.11 -2.74
CA ARG A 170 15.18 -19.22 -4.18
C ARG A 170 16.67 -19.12 -4.47
N GLU A 171 17.35 -18.14 -3.88
CA GLU A 171 18.79 -17.96 -4.03
C GLU A 171 19.58 -19.20 -3.56
N MET A 172 19.18 -19.82 -2.43
CA MET A 172 19.78 -21.06 -1.91
C MET A 172 19.52 -22.29 -2.80
N ILE A 173 18.35 -22.36 -3.42
CA ILE A 173 18.03 -23.45 -4.38
C ILE A 173 18.81 -23.27 -5.69
N GLU A 174 18.87 -22.05 -6.21
CA GLU A 174 19.60 -21.71 -7.45
C GLU A 174 21.12 -21.89 -7.29
N SER A 175 21.67 -21.68 -6.09
CA SER A 175 23.08 -21.95 -5.78
C SER A 175 23.41 -23.44 -5.63
N GLY A 176 22.39 -24.31 -5.59
CA GLY A 176 22.57 -25.76 -5.40
C GLY A 176 22.73 -26.22 -3.94
N GLU A 177 22.56 -25.30 -2.98
CA GLU A 177 22.62 -25.64 -1.53
C GLU A 177 21.45 -26.57 -1.14
N TYR A 178 20.27 -26.40 -1.73
CA TYR A 178 19.10 -27.23 -1.58
C TYR A 178 18.68 -27.84 -2.91
N MET A 179 18.16 -29.09 -2.85
CA MET A 179 17.71 -29.83 -4.04
C MET A 179 16.53 -29.17 -4.79
N GLY A 180 15.70 -28.41 -4.08
CA GLY A 180 14.52 -27.76 -4.60
C GLY A 180 13.57 -27.32 -3.50
N TRP A 181 12.39 -26.82 -3.90
CA TRP A 181 11.36 -26.35 -2.96
C TRP A 181 10.79 -27.43 -2.03
N ASP A 182 11.01 -28.69 -2.34
CA ASP A 182 10.60 -29.86 -1.57
C ASP A 182 11.75 -30.50 -0.78
N ASP A 183 12.92 -29.86 -0.72
CA ASP A 183 14.03 -30.34 0.10
C ASP A 183 13.56 -30.47 1.56
N PRO A 184 13.72 -31.67 2.18
CA PRO A 184 13.17 -31.95 3.50
C PRO A 184 13.79 -31.09 4.62
N ARG A 185 14.90 -30.41 4.38
CA ARG A 185 15.51 -29.44 5.31
C ARG A 185 14.77 -28.11 5.36
N LEU A 186 13.93 -27.82 4.33
CA LEU A 186 13.15 -26.60 4.26
C LEU A 186 11.83 -26.71 5.02
N ILE A 187 11.21 -25.56 5.27
CA ILE A 187 9.86 -25.45 5.88
C ILE A 187 8.80 -24.96 4.87
N THR A 188 9.04 -25.17 3.60
CA THR A 188 8.03 -24.95 2.58
C THR A 188 6.90 -25.97 2.70
N LEU A 189 5.70 -25.65 2.24
CA LEU A 189 4.58 -26.60 2.22
C LEU A 189 4.92 -27.89 1.45
N LYS A 190 5.74 -27.79 0.40
CA LYS A 190 6.20 -28.95 -0.36
C LYS A 190 7.12 -29.85 0.45
N ALA A 191 8.08 -29.25 1.17
CA ALA A 191 8.99 -29.96 2.04
C ALA A 191 8.26 -30.61 3.21
N LEU A 192 7.34 -29.89 3.86
CA LEU A 192 6.54 -30.42 4.97
C LEU A 192 5.65 -31.57 4.51
N LYS A 193 5.02 -31.48 3.33
CA LYS A 193 4.27 -32.58 2.73
C LYS A 193 5.16 -33.79 2.46
N ARG A 194 6.37 -33.60 1.91
CA ARG A 194 7.34 -34.66 1.67
C ARG A 194 7.77 -35.37 2.96
N ARG A 195 7.84 -34.62 4.09
CA ARG A 195 8.11 -35.16 5.42
C ARG A 195 6.90 -35.85 6.08
N GLY A 196 5.78 -35.94 5.38
CA GLY A 196 4.56 -36.62 5.87
C GLY A 196 3.65 -35.75 6.73
N ILE A 197 3.89 -34.44 6.84
CA ILE A 197 3.00 -33.53 7.60
C ILE A 197 1.73 -33.31 6.75
N VAL A 198 0.59 -33.72 7.29
CA VAL A 198 -0.71 -33.61 6.63
C VAL A 198 -1.32 -32.22 6.85
N LYS A 199 -2.19 -31.79 5.94
CA LYS A 199 -2.82 -30.46 5.96
C LYS A 199 -3.67 -30.23 7.23
N GLU A 200 -4.25 -31.28 7.77
CA GLU A 200 -5.07 -31.26 8.98
C GLU A 200 -4.29 -30.72 10.19
N SER A 201 -2.98 -31.04 10.27
CA SER A 201 -2.10 -30.52 11.31
C SER A 201 -2.01 -28.99 11.31
N PHE A 202 -2.03 -28.37 10.12
CA PHE A 202 -2.05 -26.92 10.00
C PHE A 202 -3.39 -26.32 10.42
N TYR A 203 -4.51 -26.97 10.11
CA TYR A 203 -5.82 -26.50 10.54
C TYR A 203 -5.97 -26.55 12.06
N GLU A 204 -5.44 -27.60 12.70
CA GLU A 204 -5.44 -27.67 14.17
C GLU A 204 -4.52 -26.61 14.78
N LEU A 205 -3.33 -26.37 14.21
CA LEU A 205 -2.42 -25.33 14.69
C LEU A 205 -3.09 -23.94 14.64
N VAL A 206 -3.76 -23.60 13.53
CA VAL A 206 -4.42 -22.30 13.36
C VAL A 206 -5.58 -22.10 14.34
N LYS A 207 -6.26 -23.17 14.78
CA LYS A 207 -7.33 -23.08 15.78
C LYS A 207 -6.82 -22.80 17.20
N GLN A 208 -5.55 -23.07 17.47
CA GLN A 208 -4.93 -22.90 18.79
C GLN A 208 -4.32 -21.52 19.01
N ILE A 209 -4.28 -20.70 17.97
CA ILE A 209 -3.69 -19.35 17.93
C ILE A 209 -4.77 -18.30 17.73
#